data_2d4390bc843cbb819395a33ff0e376f3
#
_entry.id   2d4390bc843cbb819395a33ff0e376f3
#
_cell.length_a   1.000
_cell.length_b   1.000
_cell.length_c   1.000
_cell.angle_alpha   90.00
_cell.angle_beta   90.00
_cell.angle_gamma   90.00
#
_symmetry.space_group_name_H-M   'P 1'
#
loop_
_entity.id
_entity.type
_entity.pdbx_description
1 polymer ?
#
loop_
_entity_poly.entity_id
_entity_poly.type
_entity_poly.pdbx_seq_one_letter_code
_entity_poly.pdbx_strand_id
1 'polypeptide(L)'
;MQNSTSKVRVLTGTAMLGAVAAVLMYLEFPIPIMPAFVKLDVSELPALIAGFAYGPVSGILVCLIKNLIKLPSTSTAAVGELFNFVMGALFVGVAGLIYKRNKTRKGAIVGALLGALVMAVVSVPYNYFIVYPAYVVMYHLPLDAIIGMYQAINPNVNGLLACLLVFNLPFTFVKGALDAALCFLVYKPLSPILHGRK
;
A
#
# COMPACT_ATOMS: atom_id res chain seq x y z
N MET A 1 32.45 -5.34 -15.28
CA MET A 1 31.55 -6.50 -15.14
C MET A 1 30.75 -6.49 -13.83
N GLN A 2 31.28 -6.06 -12.67
CA GLN A 2 30.52 -6.03 -11.39
C GLN A 2 29.22 -5.18 -11.43
N ASN A 3 29.18 -4.06 -12.17
CA ASN A 3 27.98 -3.21 -12.26
C ASN A 3 26.79 -3.85 -12.99
N SER A 4 27.03 -4.75 -13.93
CA SER A 4 25.98 -5.45 -14.71
C SER A 4 25.26 -6.48 -13.83
N THR A 5 26.01 -7.31 -13.11
CA THR A 5 25.44 -8.35 -12.23
C THR A 5 24.61 -7.73 -11.09
N SER A 6 25.01 -6.57 -10.57
CA SER A 6 24.24 -5.83 -9.56
C SER A 6 22.90 -5.31 -10.11
N LYS A 7 22.89 -4.76 -11.33
CA LYS A 7 21.66 -4.26 -11.98
C LYS A 7 20.67 -5.40 -12.30
N VAL A 8 21.17 -6.52 -12.82
CA VAL A 8 20.34 -7.70 -13.10
C VAL A 8 19.70 -8.24 -11.83
N ARG A 9 20.45 -8.34 -10.73
CA ARG A 9 19.91 -8.77 -9.43
C ARG A 9 18.80 -7.86 -8.93
N VAL A 10 18.98 -6.54 -8.99
CA VAL A 10 17.97 -5.56 -8.57
C VAL A 10 16.72 -5.71 -9.42
N LEU A 11 16.87 -5.82 -10.74
CA LEU A 11 15.74 -5.97 -11.66
C LEU A 11 14.97 -7.27 -11.39
N THR A 12 15.68 -8.41 -11.33
CA THR A 12 15.07 -9.72 -11.05
C THR A 12 14.41 -9.75 -9.69
N GLY A 13 15.08 -9.25 -8.64
CA GLY A 13 14.53 -9.19 -7.29
C GLY A 13 13.29 -8.29 -7.21
N THR A 14 13.28 -7.15 -7.90
CA THR A 14 12.11 -6.26 -7.98
C THR A 14 10.94 -6.96 -8.69
N ALA A 15 11.21 -7.65 -9.80
CA ALA A 15 10.17 -8.39 -10.53
C ALA A 15 9.58 -9.56 -9.71
N MET A 16 10.43 -10.32 -9.02
CA MET A 16 9.99 -11.41 -8.14
C MET A 16 9.15 -10.90 -6.97
N LEU A 17 9.60 -9.84 -6.30
CA LEU A 17 8.84 -9.20 -5.22
C LEU A 17 7.53 -8.60 -5.73
N GLY A 18 7.50 -8.11 -6.98
CA GLY A 18 6.27 -7.64 -7.64
C GLY A 18 5.27 -8.77 -7.86
N ALA A 19 5.73 -9.93 -8.31
CA ALA A 19 4.88 -11.11 -8.45
C ALA A 19 4.32 -11.60 -7.09
N VAL A 20 5.16 -11.66 -6.05
CA VAL A 20 4.72 -12.02 -4.69
C VAL A 20 3.71 -10.99 -4.17
N ALA A 21 3.94 -9.70 -4.38
CA ALA A 21 3.01 -8.63 -3.99
C ALA A 21 1.66 -8.78 -4.70
N ALA A 22 1.66 -9.14 -5.98
CA ALA A 22 0.43 -9.40 -6.73
C ALA A 22 -0.36 -10.57 -6.13
N VAL A 23 0.30 -11.69 -5.82
CA VAL A 23 -0.35 -12.83 -5.14
C VAL A 23 -0.96 -12.41 -3.81
N LEU A 24 -0.22 -11.67 -2.97
CA LEU A 24 -0.72 -11.18 -1.69
C LEU A 24 -1.90 -10.20 -1.85
N MET A 25 -1.93 -9.42 -2.93
CA MET A 25 -3.05 -8.53 -3.24
C MET A 25 -4.33 -9.30 -3.61
N TYR A 26 -4.24 -10.52 -4.16
CA TYR A 26 -5.41 -11.39 -4.37
C TYR A 26 -5.92 -12.04 -3.08
N LEU A 27 -5.10 -12.11 -2.03
CA LEU A 27 -5.48 -12.61 -0.71
C LEU A 27 -6.11 -11.50 0.17
N GLU A 28 -6.83 -10.59 -0.45
CA GLU A 28 -7.57 -9.52 0.22
C GLU A 28 -8.84 -10.04 0.90
N PHE A 29 -9.16 -9.51 2.07
CA PHE A 29 -10.36 -9.87 2.81
C PHE A 29 -11.05 -8.64 3.43
N PRO A 30 -12.39 -8.62 3.46
CA PRO A 30 -13.13 -7.55 4.14
C PRO A 30 -12.98 -7.69 5.66
N ILE A 31 -13.00 -6.56 6.37
CA ILE A 31 -13.00 -6.53 7.83
C ILE A 31 -14.30 -5.91 8.35
N PRO A 32 -14.87 -6.41 9.47
CA PRO A 32 -16.19 -5.98 9.94
C PRO A 32 -16.31 -4.50 10.33
N ILE A 33 -15.18 -3.85 10.63
CA ILE A 33 -15.13 -2.43 11.03
C ILE A 33 -15.05 -1.47 9.84
N MET A 34 -15.10 -1.99 8.60
CA MET A 34 -15.07 -1.20 7.37
C MET A 34 -16.19 -1.64 6.43
N PRO A 35 -16.68 -0.74 5.55
CA PRO A 35 -17.56 -1.14 4.47
C PRO A 35 -16.96 -2.25 3.61
N ALA A 36 -17.78 -3.18 3.12
CA ALA A 36 -17.33 -4.40 2.45
C ALA A 36 -16.47 -4.20 1.20
N PHE A 37 -16.52 -3.01 0.59
CA PHE A 37 -15.67 -2.65 -0.55
C PHE A 37 -14.25 -2.24 -0.13
N VAL A 38 -14.00 -1.97 1.16
CA VAL A 38 -12.68 -1.67 1.70
C VAL A 38 -12.09 -2.94 2.30
N LYS A 39 -11.08 -3.47 1.63
CA LYS A 39 -10.47 -4.75 1.99
C LYS A 39 -9.07 -4.57 2.54
N LEU A 40 -8.66 -5.45 3.44
CA LEU A 40 -7.31 -5.54 3.97
C LEU A 40 -6.52 -6.57 3.17
N ASP A 41 -5.31 -6.21 2.78
CA ASP A 41 -4.29 -7.09 2.23
C ASP A 41 -2.92 -6.68 2.78
N VAL A 42 -1.91 -7.51 2.58
CA VAL A 42 -0.52 -7.27 3.01
C VAL A 42 0.43 -7.17 1.82
N SER A 43 -0.05 -6.67 0.70
CA SER A 43 0.69 -6.62 -0.55
C SER A 43 1.75 -5.51 -0.62
N GLU A 44 1.73 -4.52 0.29
CA GLU A 44 2.79 -3.53 0.45
C GLU A 44 4.04 -4.09 1.14
N LEU A 45 3.95 -5.23 1.83
CA LEU A 45 5.10 -5.87 2.48
C LEU A 45 6.25 -6.18 1.51
N PRO A 46 6.07 -6.87 0.35
CA PRO A 46 7.16 -7.07 -0.59
C PRO A 46 7.69 -5.76 -1.19
N ALA A 47 6.84 -4.76 -1.34
CA ALA A 47 7.24 -3.45 -1.82
C ALA A 47 8.15 -2.71 -0.82
N LEU A 48 7.85 -2.79 0.49
CA LEU A 48 8.74 -2.29 1.55
C LEU A 48 10.07 -3.02 1.56
N ILE A 49 10.07 -4.36 1.42
CA ILE A 49 11.29 -5.17 1.33
C ILE A 49 12.15 -4.68 0.15
N ALA A 50 11.56 -4.49 -1.04
CA ALA A 50 12.25 -3.95 -2.20
C ALA A 50 12.79 -2.54 -1.95
N GLY A 51 12.00 -1.68 -1.31
CA GLY A 51 12.37 -0.31 -0.94
C GLY A 51 13.58 -0.24 -0.02
N PHE A 52 13.68 -1.13 0.95
CA PHE A 52 14.81 -1.21 1.87
C PHE A 52 16.03 -1.92 1.26
N ALA A 53 15.83 -2.99 0.48
CA ALA A 53 16.93 -3.76 -0.10
C ALA A 53 17.56 -3.07 -1.31
N TYR A 54 16.75 -2.53 -2.21
CA TYR A 54 17.15 -2.03 -3.52
C TYR A 54 16.94 -0.51 -3.69
N GLY A 55 16.24 0.12 -2.77
CA GLY A 55 15.94 1.54 -2.78
C GLY A 55 14.50 1.88 -3.16
N PRO A 56 14.07 3.15 -2.91
CA PRO A 56 12.67 3.56 -3.02
C PRO A 56 12.05 3.32 -4.40
N VAL A 57 12.82 3.50 -5.47
CA VAL A 57 12.34 3.28 -6.84
C VAL A 57 11.92 1.83 -7.07
N SER A 58 12.70 0.86 -6.56
CA SER A 58 12.36 -0.57 -6.66
C SER A 58 11.07 -0.89 -5.90
N GLY A 59 10.88 -0.30 -4.71
CA GLY A 59 9.63 -0.46 -3.98
C GLY A 59 8.41 0.10 -4.71
N ILE A 60 8.54 1.31 -5.30
CA ILE A 60 7.48 1.91 -6.13
C ILE A 60 7.18 1.04 -7.36
N LEU A 61 8.20 0.46 -8.00
CA LEU A 61 8.01 -0.46 -9.13
C LEU A 61 7.27 -1.73 -8.71
N VAL A 62 7.52 -2.27 -7.52
CA VAL A 62 6.74 -3.40 -6.98
C VAL A 62 5.27 -3.02 -6.83
N CYS A 63 4.96 -1.83 -6.29
CA CYS A 63 3.59 -1.32 -6.21
C CYS A 63 2.95 -1.18 -7.60
N LEU A 64 3.70 -0.72 -8.60
CA LEU A 64 3.20 -0.62 -9.98
C LEU A 64 2.90 -2.01 -10.56
N ILE A 65 3.84 -2.95 -10.45
CA ILE A 65 3.71 -4.32 -11.00
C ILE A 65 2.48 -5.02 -10.43
N LYS A 66 2.30 -5.02 -9.09
CA LYS A 66 1.16 -5.72 -8.48
C LYS A 66 -0.19 -5.15 -8.94
N ASN A 67 -0.28 -3.82 -9.05
CA ASN A 67 -1.51 -3.17 -9.49
C ASN A 67 -1.79 -3.41 -10.99
N LEU A 68 -0.76 -3.42 -11.84
CA LEU A 68 -0.91 -3.79 -13.26
C LEU A 68 -1.37 -5.24 -13.43
N ILE A 69 -0.86 -6.18 -12.62
CA ILE A 69 -1.29 -7.58 -12.64
C ILE A 69 -2.75 -7.71 -12.16
N LYS A 70 -3.19 -6.89 -11.20
CA LYS A 70 -4.56 -6.91 -10.68
C LYS A 70 -5.58 -6.29 -11.65
N LEU A 71 -5.18 -5.35 -12.52
CA LEU A 71 -6.07 -4.61 -13.43
C LEU A 71 -7.04 -5.50 -14.23
N PRO A 72 -6.64 -6.64 -14.83
CA PRO A 72 -7.57 -7.48 -15.61
C PRO A 72 -8.72 -8.06 -14.77
N SER A 73 -8.55 -8.15 -13.45
CA SER A 73 -9.55 -8.65 -12.51
C SER A 73 -10.12 -7.56 -11.61
N THR A 74 -10.06 -6.30 -12.05
CA THR A 74 -10.57 -5.16 -11.28
C THR A 74 -12.07 -5.28 -11.02
N SER A 75 -12.47 -5.01 -9.78
CA SER A 75 -13.87 -4.82 -9.39
C SER A 75 -14.23 -3.35 -9.20
N THR A 76 -13.29 -2.44 -9.44
CA THR A 76 -13.39 -1.00 -9.16
C THR A 76 -13.12 -0.14 -10.40
N ALA A 77 -13.24 -0.71 -11.59
CA ALA A 77 -12.96 -0.05 -12.87
C ALA A 77 -11.60 0.68 -12.88
N ALA A 78 -10.58 0.04 -12.32
CA ALA A 78 -9.20 0.54 -12.15
C ALA A 78 -9.02 1.69 -11.13
N VAL A 79 -10.08 2.26 -10.58
CA VAL A 79 -9.98 3.36 -9.60
C VAL A 79 -9.33 2.88 -8.30
N GLY A 80 -9.70 1.69 -7.82
CA GLY A 80 -9.13 1.10 -6.61
C GLY A 80 -7.66 0.73 -6.79
N GLU A 81 -7.28 0.19 -7.94
CA GLU A 81 -5.90 -0.16 -8.26
C GLU A 81 -5.02 1.10 -8.39
N LEU A 82 -5.56 2.16 -9.01
CA LEU A 82 -4.87 3.45 -9.07
C LEU A 82 -4.67 4.04 -7.67
N PHE A 83 -5.72 4.03 -6.84
CA PHE A 83 -5.62 4.45 -5.44
C PHE A 83 -4.57 3.63 -4.68
N ASN A 84 -4.62 2.30 -4.79
CA ASN A 84 -3.67 1.40 -4.13
C ASN A 84 -2.24 1.66 -4.59
N PHE A 85 -2.02 1.88 -5.90
CA PHE A 85 -0.70 2.24 -6.43
C PHE A 85 -0.18 3.54 -5.85
N VAL A 86 -0.97 4.62 -5.87
CA VAL A 86 -0.54 5.95 -5.37
C VAL A 86 -0.25 5.88 -3.87
N MET A 87 -1.11 5.25 -3.08
CA MET A 87 -0.93 5.09 -1.64
C MET A 87 0.29 4.24 -1.31
N GLY A 88 0.45 3.10 -1.98
CA GLY A 88 1.62 2.22 -1.80
C GLY A 88 2.93 2.90 -2.22
N ALA A 89 2.93 3.64 -3.33
CA ALA A 89 4.09 4.39 -3.80
C ALA A 89 4.50 5.49 -2.81
N LEU A 90 3.56 6.21 -2.21
CA LEU A 90 3.83 7.18 -1.14
C LEU A 90 4.40 6.50 0.10
N PHE A 91 3.77 5.42 0.55
CA PHE A 91 4.22 4.67 1.73
C PHE A 91 5.65 4.19 1.57
N VAL A 92 5.91 3.41 0.53
CA VAL A 92 7.21 2.79 0.29
C VAL A 92 8.26 3.81 -0.16
N GLY A 93 7.85 4.83 -0.90
CA GLY A 93 8.72 5.92 -1.33
C GLY A 93 9.27 6.70 -0.14
N VAL A 94 8.41 7.15 0.76
CA VAL A 94 8.82 7.86 1.99
C VAL A 94 9.68 6.96 2.88
N ALA A 95 9.24 5.72 3.13
CA ALA A 95 10.00 4.75 3.95
C ALA A 95 11.40 4.50 3.37
N GLY A 96 11.48 4.24 2.06
CA GLY A 96 12.73 3.98 1.38
C GLY A 96 13.67 5.20 1.31
N LEU A 97 13.14 6.41 1.14
CA LEU A 97 13.93 7.64 1.15
C LEU A 97 14.56 7.93 2.51
N ILE A 98 13.79 7.77 3.59
CA ILE A 98 14.29 7.95 4.96
C ILE A 98 15.34 6.90 5.27
N TYR A 99 15.08 5.64 4.94
CA TYR A 99 16.05 4.56 5.13
C TYR A 99 17.31 4.74 4.30
N LYS A 100 17.20 5.25 3.08
CA LYS A 100 18.38 5.55 2.23
C LYS A 100 19.32 6.57 2.88
N ARG A 101 18.77 7.55 3.61
CA ARG A 101 19.54 8.56 4.35
C ARG A 101 20.11 8.03 5.65
N ASN A 102 19.37 7.16 6.34
CA ASN A 102 19.76 6.58 7.63
C ASN A 102 19.58 5.06 7.60
N LYS A 103 20.60 4.34 7.14
CA LYS A 103 20.62 2.88 6.99
C LYS A 103 20.77 2.14 8.33
N THR A 104 19.93 2.50 9.29
CA THR A 104 19.88 1.85 10.61
C THR A 104 18.51 1.20 10.82
N ARG A 105 18.42 0.27 11.78
CA ARG A 105 17.13 -0.32 12.18
C ARG A 105 16.13 0.77 12.63
N LYS A 106 16.60 1.77 13.36
CA LYS A 106 15.76 2.92 13.75
C LYS A 106 15.28 3.71 12.54
N GLY A 107 16.17 3.97 11.58
CA GLY A 107 15.81 4.65 10.31
C GLY A 107 14.77 3.89 9.51
N ALA A 108 14.82 2.55 9.46
CA ALA A 108 13.81 1.73 8.82
C ALA A 108 12.44 1.83 9.52
N ILE A 109 12.41 1.73 10.86
CA ILE A 109 11.18 1.83 11.65
C ILE A 109 10.55 3.21 11.51
N VAL A 110 11.33 4.28 11.71
CA VAL A 110 10.85 5.67 11.58
C VAL A 110 10.37 5.92 10.15
N GLY A 111 11.12 5.45 9.14
CA GLY A 111 10.73 5.58 7.74
C GLY A 111 9.41 4.90 7.42
N ALA A 112 9.21 3.67 7.90
CA ALA A 112 7.97 2.93 7.68
C ALA A 112 6.77 3.59 8.39
N LEU A 113 6.92 4.03 9.65
CA LEU A 113 5.84 4.69 10.38
C LEU A 113 5.48 6.05 9.76
N LEU A 114 6.48 6.85 9.37
CA LEU A 114 6.22 8.12 8.69
C LEU A 114 5.61 7.89 7.29
N GLY A 115 6.05 6.87 6.56
CA GLY A 115 5.43 6.47 5.30
C GLY A 115 3.96 6.09 5.47
N ALA A 116 3.64 5.26 6.48
CA ALA A 116 2.27 4.89 6.82
C ALA A 116 1.41 6.11 7.20
N LEU A 117 1.98 7.05 7.96
CA LEU A 117 1.29 8.29 8.32
C LEU A 117 1.00 9.17 7.10
N VAL A 118 2.00 9.38 6.23
CA VAL A 118 1.82 10.15 4.99
C VAL A 118 0.76 9.50 4.10
N MET A 119 0.82 8.18 3.92
CA MET A 119 -0.18 7.43 3.18
C MET A 119 -1.58 7.64 3.75
N ALA A 120 -1.74 7.53 5.08
CA ALA A 120 -3.02 7.70 5.75
C ALA A 120 -3.58 9.12 5.61
N VAL A 121 -2.75 10.14 5.80
CA VAL A 121 -3.17 11.55 5.66
C VAL A 121 -3.55 11.87 4.21
N VAL A 122 -2.75 11.44 3.23
CA VAL A 122 -3.03 11.69 1.80
C VAL A 122 -4.22 10.87 1.30
N SER A 123 -4.51 9.72 1.92
CA SER A 123 -5.67 8.91 1.55
C SER A 123 -7.01 9.67 1.71
N VAL A 124 -7.11 10.57 2.69
CA VAL A 124 -8.34 11.33 2.95
C VAL A 124 -8.69 12.25 1.78
N PRO A 125 -7.87 13.23 1.37
CA PRO A 125 -8.20 14.08 0.22
C PRO A 125 -8.26 13.28 -1.08
N TYR A 126 -7.45 12.25 -1.27
CA TYR A 126 -7.50 11.44 -2.48
C TYR A 126 -8.85 10.69 -2.60
N ASN A 127 -9.32 10.08 -1.52
CA ASN A 127 -10.65 9.46 -1.49
C ASN A 127 -11.74 10.52 -1.70
N TYR A 128 -11.67 11.65 -1.01
CA TYR A 128 -12.72 12.68 -1.06
C TYR A 128 -12.90 13.30 -2.45
N PHE A 129 -11.79 13.62 -3.12
CA PHE A 129 -11.84 14.34 -4.40
C PHE A 129 -11.78 13.45 -5.64
N ILE A 130 -11.26 12.23 -5.51
CA ILE A 130 -11.00 11.35 -6.67
C ILE A 130 -11.81 10.05 -6.59
N VAL A 131 -11.58 9.23 -5.55
CA VAL A 131 -12.12 7.87 -5.51
C VAL A 131 -13.64 7.85 -5.41
N TYR A 132 -14.21 8.55 -4.42
CA TYR A 132 -15.67 8.52 -4.22
C TYR A 132 -16.44 9.25 -5.32
N PRO A 133 -16.00 10.42 -5.82
CA PRO A 133 -16.62 11.01 -7.02
C PRO A 133 -16.54 10.07 -8.24
N ALA A 134 -15.41 9.37 -8.44
CA ALA A 134 -15.31 8.39 -9.51
C ALA A 134 -16.31 7.23 -9.32
N TYR A 135 -16.51 6.73 -8.11
CA TYR A 135 -17.50 5.69 -7.84
C TYR A 135 -18.94 6.16 -8.11
N VAL A 136 -19.29 7.39 -7.76
CA VAL A 136 -20.61 7.97 -8.06
C VAL A 136 -20.82 8.01 -9.57
N VAL A 137 -19.83 8.46 -10.35
CA VAL A 137 -19.95 8.58 -11.80
C VAL A 137 -19.92 7.23 -12.51
N MET A 138 -19.00 6.33 -12.14
CA MET A 138 -18.74 5.07 -12.87
C MET A 138 -19.72 3.96 -12.51
N TYR A 139 -20.16 3.92 -11.25
CA TYR A 139 -21.08 2.88 -10.77
C TYR A 139 -22.51 3.39 -10.57
N HIS A 140 -22.76 4.68 -10.84
CA HIS A 140 -24.05 5.32 -10.55
C HIS A 140 -24.49 5.09 -9.09
N LEU A 141 -23.53 4.97 -8.18
CA LEU A 141 -23.79 4.74 -6.77
C LEU A 141 -23.97 6.09 -6.07
N PRO A 142 -25.17 6.40 -5.54
CA PRO A 142 -25.39 7.67 -4.85
C PRO A 142 -24.45 7.82 -3.66
N LEU A 143 -23.94 9.04 -3.45
CA LEU A 143 -23.02 9.32 -2.33
C LEU A 143 -23.66 8.97 -0.98
N ASP A 144 -24.97 9.18 -0.84
CA ASP A 144 -25.73 8.82 0.37
C ASP A 144 -25.73 7.30 0.64
N ALA A 145 -25.74 6.47 -0.41
CA ALA A 145 -25.64 5.03 -0.24
C ALA A 145 -24.25 4.63 0.29
N ILE A 146 -23.18 5.30 -0.19
CA ILE A 146 -21.83 5.09 0.33
C ILE A 146 -21.75 5.51 1.80
N ILE A 147 -22.24 6.71 2.15
CA ILE A 147 -22.30 7.20 3.53
C ILE A 147 -23.12 6.25 4.41
N GLY A 148 -24.25 5.75 3.90
CA GLY A 148 -25.10 4.78 4.60
C GLY A 148 -24.38 3.48 4.99
N MET A 149 -23.43 3.01 4.16
CA MET A 149 -22.60 1.84 4.51
C MET A 149 -21.69 2.09 5.72
N TYR A 150 -21.17 3.32 5.87
CA TYR A 150 -20.40 3.72 7.07
C TYR A 150 -21.30 3.92 8.28
N GLN A 151 -22.49 4.52 8.08
CA GLN A 151 -23.47 4.75 9.14
C GLN A 151 -24.05 3.43 9.69
N ALA A 152 -24.12 2.38 8.87
CA ALA A 152 -24.49 1.03 9.33
C ALA A 152 -23.51 0.48 10.38
N ILE A 153 -22.24 0.95 10.37
CA ILE A 153 -21.22 0.56 11.35
C ILE A 153 -21.22 1.53 12.54
N ASN A 154 -21.29 2.85 12.26
CA ASN A 154 -21.35 3.89 13.27
C ASN A 154 -22.38 4.98 12.86
N PRO A 155 -23.58 4.99 13.45
CA PRO A 155 -24.63 5.95 13.11
C PRO A 155 -24.28 7.43 13.38
N ASN A 156 -23.24 7.69 14.17
CA ASN A 156 -22.86 9.06 14.54
C ASN A 156 -22.01 9.80 13.49
N VAL A 157 -21.60 9.13 12.40
CA VAL A 157 -20.83 9.78 11.34
C VAL A 157 -21.77 10.45 10.33
N ASN A 158 -21.56 11.74 10.10
CA ASN A 158 -22.36 12.53 9.17
C ASN A 158 -21.47 13.12 8.07
N GLY A 159 -21.80 12.75 6.82
CA GLY A 159 -21.10 13.22 5.63
C GLY A 159 -19.80 12.44 5.34
N LEU A 160 -19.35 12.54 4.08
CA LEU A 160 -18.23 11.77 3.55
C LEU A 160 -16.92 12.06 4.32
N LEU A 161 -16.63 13.33 4.62
CA LEU A 161 -15.38 13.68 5.30
C LEU A 161 -15.28 13.05 6.68
N ALA A 162 -16.38 13.02 7.46
CA ALA A 162 -16.41 12.36 8.76
C ALA A 162 -16.16 10.84 8.62
N CYS A 163 -16.76 10.19 7.62
CA CYS A 163 -16.51 8.78 7.32
C CYS A 163 -15.02 8.52 7.03
N LEU A 164 -14.40 9.37 6.22
CA LEU A 164 -12.98 9.22 5.86
C LEU A 164 -12.04 9.43 7.04
N LEU A 165 -12.32 10.41 7.89
CA LEU A 165 -11.48 10.70 9.07
C LEU A 165 -11.62 9.64 10.16
N VAL A 166 -12.83 9.12 10.38
CA VAL A 166 -13.11 8.14 11.43
C VAL A 166 -12.72 6.72 11.03
N PHE A 167 -12.88 6.37 9.76
CA PHE A 167 -12.67 5.00 9.28
C PHE A 167 -11.43 4.86 8.39
N ASN A 168 -11.38 5.58 7.26
CA ASN A 168 -10.33 5.36 6.26
C ASN A 168 -8.95 5.78 6.73
N LEU A 169 -8.82 6.91 7.42
CA LEU A 169 -7.53 7.38 7.92
C LEU A 169 -6.90 6.38 8.91
N PRO A 170 -7.56 5.99 10.02
CA PRO A 170 -6.99 5.03 10.95
C PRO A 170 -6.79 3.64 10.31
N PHE A 171 -7.71 3.20 9.46
CA PHE A 171 -7.56 1.94 8.74
C PHE A 171 -6.30 1.93 7.85
N THR A 172 -6.10 2.99 7.05
CA THR A 172 -4.95 3.10 6.15
C THR A 172 -3.64 3.15 6.94
N PHE A 173 -3.61 3.86 8.07
CA PHE A 173 -2.46 3.88 8.96
C PHE A 173 -2.15 2.50 9.56
N VAL A 174 -3.18 1.81 10.08
CA VAL A 174 -3.04 0.46 10.67
C VAL A 174 -2.59 -0.54 9.63
N LYS A 175 -3.14 -0.49 8.40
CA LYS A 175 -2.68 -1.32 7.27
C LYS A 175 -1.18 -1.12 7.03
N GLY A 176 -0.71 0.12 6.88
CA GLY A 176 0.71 0.41 6.68
C GLY A 176 1.60 -0.01 7.86
N ALA A 177 1.12 0.15 9.10
CA ALA A 177 1.84 -0.28 10.29
C ALA A 177 1.93 -1.82 10.37
N LEU A 178 0.89 -2.54 9.97
CA LEU A 178 0.88 -4.00 9.88
C LEU A 178 1.90 -4.48 8.83
N ASP A 179 1.88 -3.91 7.62
CA ASP A 179 2.86 -4.23 6.58
C ASP A 179 4.30 -3.97 7.05
N ALA A 180 4.53 -2.87 7.77
CA ALA A 180 5.82 -2.55 8.36
C ALA A 180 6.24 -3.59 9.42
N ALA A 181 5.35 -3.97 10.33
CA ALA A 181 5.62 -4.98 11.36
C ALA A 181 5.98 -6.33 10.73
N LEU A 182 5.20 -6.79 9.76
CA LEU A 182 5.47 -8.02 9.01
C LEU A 182 6.78 -7.92 8.23
N CYS A 183 7.06 -6.77 7.61
CA CYS A 183 8.32 -6.54 6.92
C CYS A 183 9.53 -6.73 7.85
N PHE A 184 9.50 -6.17 9.06
CA PHE A 184 10.59 -6.33 10.02
C PHE A 184 10.76 -7.76 10.53
N LEU A 185 9.68 -8.53 10.62
CA LEU A 185 9.75 -9.95 10.99
C LEU A 185 10.43 -10.79 9.90
N VAL A 186 10.09 -10.56 8.62
CA VAL A 186 10.59 -11.39 7.52
C VAL A 186 11.85 -10.85 6.85
N TYR A 187 12.20 -9.58 7.03
CA TYR A 187 13.37 -8.98 6.38
C TYR A 187 14.69 -9.62 6.81
N LYS A 188 14.85 -9.94 8.09
CA LYS A 188 16.09 -10.52 8.62
C LYS A 188 16.47 -11.85 7.95
N PRO A 189 15.57 -12.85 7.83
CA PRO A 189 15.88 -14.10 7.12
C PRO A 189 16.02 -13.91 5.60
N LEU A 190 15.35 -12.91 4.99
CA LEU A 190 15.42 -12.66 3.55
C LEU A 190 16.65 -11.84 3.12
N SER A 191 17.21 -11.03 4.01
CA SER A 191 18.32 -10.12 3.72
C SER A 191 19.52 -10.78 3.04
N PRO A 192 20.00 -11.99 3.44
CA PRO A 192 21.11 -12.66 2.76
C PRO A 192 20.79 -12.98 1.30
N ILE A 193 19.56 -13.45 1.04
CA ILE A 193 19.09 -13.81 -0.32
C ILE A 193 19.03 -12.56 -1.20
N LEU A 194 18.46 -11.47 -0.69
CA LEU A 194 18.31 -10.21 -1.42
C LEU A 194 19.67 -9.58 -1.78
N HIS A 195 20.64 -9.66 -0.90
CA HIS A 195 21.97 -9.10 -1.10
C HIS A 195 22.98 -10.09 -1.70
N GLY A 196 22.59 -11.36 -1.91
CA GLY A 196 23.46 -12.39 -2.46
C GLY A 196 24.66 -12.72 -1.59
N ARG A 197 24.51 -12.60 -0.28
CA ARG A 197 25.48 -13.09 0.71
C ARG A 197 25.12 -14.52 1.06
N LYS A 198 26.09 -15.42 0.88
CA LYS A 198 26.00 -16.79 1.42
C LYS A 198 26.29 -16.78 2.91
#